data_25a0d8345a3e9f5525b01b5031e9ce5e
#
_entry.id   25a0d8345a3e9f5525b01b5031e9ce5e
#
_cell.length_a   1.000
_cell.length_b   1.000
_cell.length_c   1.000
_cell.angle_alpha   90.00
_cell.angle_beta   90.00
_cell.angle_gamma   90.00
#
_symmetry.space_group_name_H-M   'P 1'
#
loop_
_entity.id
_entity.type
_entity.pdbx_description
1 polymer ?
#
loop_
_entity_poly.entity_id
_entity_poly.type
_entity_poly.pdbx_seq_one_letter_code
_entity_poly.pdbx_strand_id
1 'polypeptide(L)'
;MPEYKEGMTRGDLAKAIHQYIKNVKGVNDLNDISKAAVLKDLYDCRVCVDHIAQVYLRGLMDAFFIPQKDGGFYIFDARRIVSRSEYDETICRLGELHSSN
;
A
#
# COMPACT_ATOMS: atom_id res chain seq x y z
N MET A 1 1.35 -6.32 -14.98
CA MET A 1 2.21 -6.04 -13.81
C MET A 1 2.50 -4.55 -13.74
N PRO A 2 2.30 -3.91 -12.60
CA PRO A 2 2.64 -2.49 -12.49
C PRO A 2 4.14 -2.25 -12.73
N GLU A 3 4.45 -1.20 -13.47
CA GLU A 3 5.83 -0.90 -13.83
C GLU A 3 6.48 0.03 -12.81
N TYR A 4 7.78 -0.15 -12.61
CA TYR A 4 8.56 0.81 -11.85
C TYR A 4 8.81 2.06 -12.69
N LYS A 5 8.54 3.21 -12.10
CA LYS A 5 8.87 4.50 -12.71
C LYS A 5 9.65 5.31 -11.70
N GLU A 6 10.82 5.78 -12.12
CA GLU A 6 11.62 6.64 -11.26
C GLU A 6 10.81 7.87 -10.87
N GLY A 7 10.80 8.19 -9.58
CA GLY A 7 10.04 9.32 -9.05
C GLY A 7 8.61 8.99 -8.67
N MET A 8 8.15 7.75 -8.89
CA MET A 8 6.81 7.37 -8.45
C MET A 8 6.71 7.39 -6.92
N THR A 9 5.55 7.74 -6.42
CA THR A 9 5.30 7.79 -4.97
C THR A 9 4.69 6.50 -4.47
N ARG A 10 4.71 6.32 -3.16
CA ARG A 10 4.05 5.17 -2.53
C ARG A 10 2.56 5.15 -2.82
N GLY A 11 1.92 6.34 -2.85
CA GLY A 11 0.51 6.43 -3.25
C GLY A 11 0.27 5.97 -4.68
N ASP A 12 1.18 6.34 -5.60
CA ASP A 12 1.10 5.91 -6.99
C ASP A 12 1.22 4.39 -7.10
N LEU A 13 2.16 3.81 -6.37
CA LEU A 13 2.36 2.36 -6.38
C LEU A 13 1.16 1.65 -5.77
N ALA A 14 0.62 2.15 -4.66
CA ALA A 14 -0.56 1.56 -4.03
C ALA A 14 -1.74 1.51 -5.01
N LYS A 15 -1.96 2.60 -5.72
CA LYS A 15 -3.03 2.67 -6.73
C LYS A 15 -2.80 1.65 -7.84
N ALA A 16 -1.58 1.59 -8.38
CA ALA A 16 -1.26 0.68 -9.46
C ALA A 16 -1.43 -0.80 -9.04
N ILE A 17 -0.96 -1.14 -7.84
CA ILE A 17 -1.07 -2.50 -7.30
C ILE A 17 -2.54 -2.86 -7.07
N HIS A 18 -3.30 -1.96 -6.44
CA HIS A 18 -4.73 -2.21 -6.16
C HIS A 18 -5.51 -2.41 -7.45
N GLN A 19 -5.30 -1.55 -8.44
CA GLN A 19 -5.98 -1.68 -9.74
C GLN A 19 -5.58 -2.97 -10.45
N TYR A 20 -4.32 -3.37 -10.36
CA TYR A 20 -3.85 -4.62 -10.95
C TYR A 20 -4.55 -5.83 -10.31
N ILE A 21 -4.60 -5.88 -8.99
CA ILE A 21 -5.25 -6.98 -8.27
C ILE A 21 -6.72 -7.08 -8.68
N LYS A 22 -7.40 -5.95 -8.71
CA LYS A 22 -8.84 -5.91 -8.97
C LYS A 22 -9.19 -6.18 -10.42
N ASN A 23 -8.49 -5.53 -11.35
CA ASN A 23 -8.88 -5.54 -12.76
C ASN A 23 -8.21 -6.64 -13.57
N VAL A 24 -7.00 -7.04 -13.22
CA VAL A 24 -6.27 -8.06 -13.94
C VAL A 24 -6.43 -9.43 -13.29
N LYS A 25 -6.33 -9.49 -11.96
CA LYS A 25 -6.43 -10.74 -11.21
C LYS A 25 -7.84 -11.07 -10.74
N GLY A 26 -8.77 -10.11 -10.83
CA GLY A 26 -10.15 -10.34 -10.45
C GLY A 26 -10.38 -10.58 -8.96
N VAL A 27 -9.48 -10.10 -8.12
CA VAL A 27 -9.60 -10.26 -6.67
C VAL A 27 -10.49 -9.16 -6.11
N ASN A 28 -11.54 -9.54 -5.39
CA ASN A 28 -12.45 -8.59 -4.77
C ASN A 28 -11.78 -7.83 -3.64
N ASP A 29 -12.20 -6.58 -3.44
CA ASP A 29 -11.73 -5.76 -2.34
C ASP A 29 -12.08 -6.38 -1.00
N LEU A 30 -11.22 -6.16 0.00
CA LEU A 30 -11.56 -6.48 1.38
C LEU A 30 -12.75 -5.62 1.81
N ASN A 31 -13.76 -6.26 2.41
CA ASN A 31 -14.97 -5.55 2.81
C ASN A 31 -14.74 -4.65 4.02
N ASP A 32 -13.91 -5.08 4.95
CA ASP A 32 -13.63 -4.33 6.17
C ASP A 32 -12.23 -3.76 6.12
N ILE A 33 -12.14 -2.44 5.93
CA ILE A 33 -10.88 -1.71 5.91
C ILE A 33 -10.66 -0.89 7.17
N SER A 34 -11.45 -1.13 8.22
CA SER A 34 -11.39 -0.34 9.45
C SER A 34 -10.01 -0.38 10.13
N LYS A 35 -9.29 -1.49 10.02
CA LYS A 35 -7.96 -1.61 10.61
C LYS A 35 -6.92 -0.69 9.97
N ALA A 36 -7.17 -0.21 8.76
CA ALA A 36 -6.29 0.76 8.12
C ALA A 36 -6.31 2.12 8.82
N ALA A 37 -7.30 2.37 9.68
CA ALA A 37 -7.38 3.60 10.46
C ALA A 37 -6.20 3.78 11.42
N VAL A 38 -5.41 2.74 11.66
CA VAL A 38 -4.16 2.85 12.42
C VAL A 38 -3.17 3.80 11.72
N LEU A 39 -3.30 3.98 10.41
CA LEU A 39 -2.47 4.90 9.65
C LEU A 39 -2.97 6.32 9.87
N LYS A 40 -2.18 7.11 10.60
CA LYS A 40 -2.59 8.47 10.99
C LYS A 40 -2.84 9.37 9.79
N ASP A 41 -2.11 9.15 8.69
CA ASP A 41 -2.21 9.96 7.48
C ASP A 41 -3.14 9.36 6.41
N LEU A 42 -3.92 8.33 6.75
CA LEU A 42 -4.74 7.63 5.77
C LEU A 42 -5.65 8.56 4.96
N TYR A 43 -6.24 9.55 5.62
CA TYR A 43 -7.22 10.44 5.00
C TYR A 43 -6.59 11.70 4.40
N ASP A 44 -5.27 11.84 4.43
CA ASP A 44 -4.60 13.01 3.85
C ASP A 44 -4.77 13.05 2.32
N CYS A 45 -4.91 11.89 1.69
CA CYS A 45 -5.25 11.80 0.28
C CYS A 45 -6.56 11.03 0.15
N ARG A 46 -7.67 11.74 -0.01
CA ARG A 46 -9.00 11.11 -0.03
C ARG A 46 -9.17 10.09 -1.15
N VAL A 47 -8.63 10.40 -2.33
CA VAL A 47 -8.73 9.48 -3.47
C VAL A 47 -7.81 8.27 -3.32
N CYS A 48 -6.87 8.30 -2.38
CA CYS A 48 -5.92 7.23 -2.13
C CYS A 48 -6.39 6.24 -1.06
N VAL A 49 -7.40 6.59 -0.26
CA VAL A 49 -7.78 5.82 0.93
C VAL A 49 -7.98 4.35 0.62
N ASP A 50 -8.81 4.05 -0.37
CA ASP A 50 -9.13 2.66 -0.71
C ASP A 50 -7.90 1.92 -1.21
N HIS A 51 -7.09 2.57 -2.05
CA HIS A 51 -5.87 1.96 -2.58
C HIS A 51 -4.88 1.64 -1.47
N ILE A 52 -4.64 2.60 -0.57
CA ILE A 52 -3.73 2.44 0.55
C ILE A 52 -4.23 1.36 1.50
N ALA A 53 -5.51 1.40 1.87
CA ALA A 53 -6.10 0.44 2.79
C ALA A 53 -5.96 -0.99 2.25
N GLN A 54 -6.27 -1.21 0.98
CA GLN A 54 -6.20 -2.54 0.39
C GLN A 54 -4.77 -3.08 0.36
N VAL A 55 -3.79 -2.29 -0.09
CA VAL A 55 -2.41 -2.79 -0.18
C VAL A 55 -1.79 -2.96 1.20
N TYR A 56 -2.11 -2.07 2.15
CA TYR A 56 -1.59 -2.17 3.51
C TYR A 56 -2.16 -3.40 4.23
N LEU A 57 -3.48 -3.57 4.22
CA LEU A 57 -4.13 -4.67 4.93
C LEU A 57 -3.81 -6.03 4.32
N ARG A 58 -3.47 -6.08 3.04
CA ARG A 58 -3.04 -7.32 2.38
C ARG A 58 -1.57 -7.63 2.63
N GLY A 59 -0.84 -6.75 3.34
CA GLY A 59 0.57 -6.96 3.62
C GLY A 59 1.48 -6.72 2.43
N LEU A 60 1.01 -6.03 1.41
CA LEU A 60 1.79 -5.76 0.19
C LEU A 60 2.74 -4.59 0.35
N MET A 61 2.33 -3.57 1.12
CA MET A 61 3.17 -2.41 1.45
C MET A 61 3.10 -2.15 2.94
N ASP A 62 4.24 -1.81 3.53
CA ASP A 62 4.35 -1.58 4.96
C ASP A 62 4.03 -0.14 5.33
N ALA A 63 3.71 0.07 6.61
CA ALA A 63 3.63 1.39 7.22
C ALA A 63 4.96 1.73 7.88
N PHE A 64 5.16 3.01 8.17
CA PHE A 64 6.31 3.50 8.92
C PHE A 64 5.87 3.87 10.32
N PHE A 65 6.65 3.47 11.32
CA PHE A 65 6.40 3.87 12.70
C PHE A 65 7.15 5.16 13.00
N ILE A 66 6.42 6.15 13.50
CA ILE A 66 6.99 7.45 13.90
C ILE A 66 6.98 7.49 15.43
N PRO A 67 8.15 7.33 16.08
CA PRO A 67 8.20 7.34 17.53
C PRO A 67 7.99 8.74 18.08
N GLN A 68 7.31 8.81 19.23
CA GLN A 68 7.11 10.05 19.95
C GLN A 68 7.25 9.78 21.46
N LYS A 69 7.34 10.85 22.25
CA LYS A 69 7.58 10.76 23.69
C LYS A 69 6.58 9.88 24.41
N ASP A 70 5.32 9.91 23.98
CA ASP A 70 4.23 9.17 24.61
C ASP A 70 3.80 7.95 23.79
N GLY A 71 4.73 7.33 23.06
CA GLY A 71 4.46 6.19 22.21
C GLY A 71 4.83 6.47 20.77
N GLY A 72 3.85 6.65 19.90
CA GLY A 72 4.10 6.92 18.51
C GLY A 72 2.89 6.58 17.65
N PHE A 73 3.06 6.65 16.36
CA PHE A 73 1.97 6.35 15.43
C PHE A 73 2.53 5.81 14.11
N TYR A 74 1.64 5.22 13.33
CA TYR A 74 1.99 4.70 11.99
C TYR A 74 1.49 5.65 10.92
N ILE A 75 2.29 5.77 9.85
CA ILE A 75 1.90 6.50 8.64
C ILE A 75 2.18 5.64 7.42
N PHE A 76 1.45 5.88 6.35
CA PHE A 76 1.74 5.26 5.05
C PHE A 76 2.74 6.08 4.26
N ASP A 77 2.65 7.40 4.38
CA ASP A 77 3.51 8.37 3.69
C ASP A 77 3.38 8.26 2.17
N ALA A 78 2.16 8.51 1.69
CA ALA A 78 1.81 8.33 0.28
C ALA A 78 2.65 9.18 -0.67
N ARG A 79 3.19 10.30 -0.21
CA ARG A 79 4.00 11.20 -1.04
C ARG A 79 5.47 10.81 -1.12
N ARG A 80 5.90 9.85 -0.30
CA ARG A 80 7.30 9.41 -0.31
C ARG A 80 7.61 8.72 -1.64
N ILE A 81 8.78 9.04 -2.20
CA ILE A 81 9.26 8.41 -3.42
C ILE A 81 9.60 6.94 -3.13
N VAL A 82 9.16 6.05 -4.00
CA VAL A 82 9.45 4.62 -3.89
C VAL A 82 10.86 4.35 -4.39
N SER A 83 11.65 3.63 -3.57
CA SER A 83 12.95 3.15 -4.04
C SER A 83 12.74 1.91 -4.92
N ARG A 84 13.72 1.60 -5.78
CA ARG A 84 13.66 0.38 -6.58
C ARG A 84 13.57 -0.85 -5.68
N SER A 85 14.29 -0.84 -4.56
CA SER A 85 14.28 -1.93 -3.59
C SER A 85 12.88 -2.15 -3.01
N GLU A 86 12.19 -1.08 -2.64
CA GLU A 86 10.82 -1.17 -2.11
C GLU A 86 9.86 -1.69 -3.19
N TYR A 87 10.01 -1.21 -4.41
CA TYR A 87 9.20 -1.69 -5.53
C TYR A 87 9.38 -3.20 -5.72
N ASP A 88 10.62 -3.66 -5.77
CA ASP A 88 10.94 -5.08 -5.97
C ASP A 88 10.34 -5.94 -4.86
N GLU A 89 10.42 -5.48 -3.61
CA GLU A 89 9.83 -6.19 -2.47
C GLU A 89 8.32 -6.27 -2.59
N THR A 90 7.68 -5.18 -2.99
CA THR A 90 6.23 -5.14 -3.18
C THR A 90 5.78 -6.11 -4.28
N ILE A 91 6.51 -6.16 -5.38
CA ILE A 91 6.20 -7.07 -6.48
C ILE A 91 6.40 -8.52 -6.05
N CYS A 92 7.44 -8.80 -5.25
CA CYS A 92 7.66 -10.13 -4.68
C CYS A 92 6.48 -10.56 -3.82
N ARG A 93 6.01 -9.69 -2.94
CA ARG A 93 4.85 -9.97 -2.09
C ARG A 93 3.57 -10.16 -2.91
N LEU A 94 3.42 -9.40 -3.97
CA LEU A 94 2.29 -9.54 -4.88
C LEU A 94 2.28 -10.94 -5.52
N GLY A 95 3.44 -11.43 -5.92
CA GLY A 95 3.59 -12.78 -6.45
C GLY A 95 3.20 -13.85 -5.43
N GLU A 96 3.61 -13.68 -4.18
CA GLU A 96 3.25 -14.60 -3.09
C GLU A 96 1.75 -14.62 -2.83
N LEU A 97 1.09 -13.47 -2.92
CA LEU A 97 -0.35 -13.37 -2.76
C LEU A 97 -1.08 -14.26 -3.77
N HIS A 98 -0.62 -14.29 -5.00
CA HIS A 98 -1.21 -15.12 -6.04
C HIS A 98 -0.86 -16.59 -5.87
N SER A 99 0.33 -16.88 -5.37
CA SER A 99 0.79 -18.26 -5.17
C SER A 99 0.01 -18.98 -4.08
N SER A 100 -0.56 -18.25 -3.13
CA SER A 100 -1.31 -18.84 -2.02
C SER A 100 -2.73 -19.26 -2.40
N ASN A 101 -3.12 -18.97 -3.61
CA ASN A 101 -4.42 -19.38 -4.14
C ASN A 101 -4.26 -20.61 -5.05
#